data_5a6f27c019bf8f5f991b99f0378e502d
#
_entry.id   5a6f27c019bf8f5f991b99f0378e502d
#
_cell.length_a   1.000
_cell.length_b   1.000
_cell.length_c   1.000
_cell.angle_alpha   90.00
_cell.angle_beta   90.00
_cell.angle_gamma   90.00
#
_symmetry.space_group_name_H-M   'P 1'
#
loop_
_entity.id
_entity.type
_entity.pdbx_description
1 polymer ?
#
loop_
_entity_poly.entity_id
_entity_poly.type
_entity_poly.pdbx_seq_one_letter_code
_entity_poly.pdbx_strand_id
1 'polypeptide(L)'
;MNISVVIPLYNEEESIPELFAWIKRVMEVHQYSFEVIFVNDGSTDSSWDKIVELSKDNDTVHGICFRRNYGKSAALYQGFKKAQGDVVITMDADLQDSPDEIPELYRMIMEEKYDLVSGYKKKRYDPLSKTLPTKLFNATARKVSGIHNLHDFNCGLKAYRLKVVKNIEVYGEMHRYIPYLAKNAGFSKIGEKVVHHQARKYGSTKFGGLNRFFNGYLDLLSLWFLTQFGLKPMHVFGFLGSLMFFIGFIAIVIVGATKLCALSNGLRAPLVTDSPYFYLSLTMMILGTQLFMTGFLGELISRNSANRNNYQIEDDF
;
A
#
# COMPACT_ATOMS: atom_id res chain seq x y z
N MET A 1 20.75 -17.27 -7.84
CA MET A 1 20.90 -15.94 -8.49
C MET A 1 20.86 -14.89 -7.39
N ASN A 2 21.78 -13.91 -7.42
CA ASN A 2 21.89 -12.97 -6.32
C ASN A 2 20.77 -11.92 -6.32
N ILE A 3 20.51 -11.29 -7.49
CA ILE A 3 19.67 -10.09 -7.55
C ILE A 3 18.67 -10.18 -8.71
N SER A 4 17.41 -9.84 -8.42
CA SER A 4 16.39 -9.52 -9.42
C SER A 4 16.06 -8.02 -9.35
N VAL A 5 16.26 -7.29 -10.44
CA VAL A 5 15.87 -5.88 -10.52
C VAL A 5 14.53 -5.77 -11.24
N VAL A 6 13.50 -5.30 -10.55
CA VAL A 6 12.13 -5.12 -11.08
C VAL A 6 11.89 -3.66 -11.42
N ILE A 7 11.61 -3.38 -12.67
CA ILE A 7 11.48 -2.02 -13.22
C ILE A 7 10.11 -1.87 -13.88
N PRO A 8 9.10 -1.32 -13.16
CA PRO A 8 7.83 -0.92 -13.75
C PRO A 8 8.03 0.33 -14.60
N LEU A 9 7.46 0.36 -15.79
CA LEU A 9 7.60 1.49 -16.71
C LEU A 9 6.33 1.77 -17.52
N TYR A 10 6.19 3.03 -17.92
CA TYR A 10 5.14 3.50 -18.83
C TYR A 10 5.65 4.68 -19.67
N ASN A 11 5.83 4.49 -20.98
CA ASN A 11 6.36 5.48 -21.93
C ASN A 11 7.74 6.02 -21.48
N GLU A 12 8.75 5.15 -21.44
CA GLU A 12 10.11 5.46 -21.01
C GLU A 12 11.17 4.94 -22.04
N GLU A 13 10.84 5.00 -23.35
CA GLU A 13 11.67 4.46 -24.44
C GLU A 13 13.12 4.98 -24.46
N GLU A 14 13.32 6.25 -24.05
CA GLU A 14 14.63 6.91 -24.09
C GLU A 14 15.53 6.46 -22.91
N SER A 15 14.96 6.12 -21.77
CA SER A 15 15.71 5.81 -20.55
C SER A 15 16.10 4.34 -20.42
N ILE A 16 15.34 3.41 -21.02
CA ILE A 16 15.53 1.95 -20.88
C ILE A 16 16.94 1.50 -21.25
N PRO A 17 17.52 1.85 -22.42
CA PRO A 17 18.86 1.36 -22.78
C PRO A 17 19.95 1.88 -21.84
N GLU A 18 19.88 3.16 -21.45
CA GLU A 18 20.86 3.76 -20.53
C GLU A 18 20.76 3.16 -19.15
N LEU A 19 19.55 2.96 -18.63
CA LEU A 19 19.32 2.34 -17.31
C LEU A 19 19.85 0.91 -17.28
N PHE A 20 19.56 0.11 -18.31
CA PHE A 20 20.07 -1.25 -18.40
C PHE A 20 21.60 -1.29 -18.43
N ALA A 21 22.22 -0.45 -19.26
CA ALA A 21 23.69 -0.38 -19.34
C ALA A 21 24.32 0.01 -17.99
N TRP A 22 23.68 0.91 -17.24
CA TRP A 22 24.15 1.31 -15.91
C TRP A 22 24.01 0.16 -14.90
N ILE A 23 22.84 -0.50 -14.86
CA ILE A 23 22.62 -1.66 -13.98
C ILE A 23 23.66 -2.76 -14.32
N LYS A 24 23.80 -3.13 -15.59
CA LYS A 24 24.73 -4.15 -16.04
C LYS A 24 26.17 -3.86 -15.58
N ARG A 25 26.64 -2.64 -15.77
CA ARG A 25 27.98 -2.20 -15.31
C ARG A 25 28.15 -2.40 -13.80
N VAL A 26 27.14 -2.00 -12.98
CA VAL A 26 27.24 -2.15 -11.52
C VAL A 26 27.28 -3.63 -11.13
N MET A 27 26.47 -4.48 -11.76
CA MET A 27 26.43 -5.91 -11.48
C MET A 27 27.75 -6.61 -11.86
N GLU A 28 28.32 -6.26 -13.01
CA GLU A 28 29.60 -6.82 -13.48
C GLU A 28 30.76 -6.42 -12.57
N VAL A 29 30.83 -5.15 -12.15
CA VAL A 29 31.89 -4.66 -11.25
C VAL A 29 31.88 -5.41 -9.91
N HIS A 30 30.69 -5.74 -9.39
CA HIS A 30 30.52 -6.43 -8.11
C HIS A 30 30.37 -7.96 -8.26
N GLN A 31 30.45 -8.50 -9.49
CA GLN A 31 30.35 -9.93 -9.80
C GLN A 31 29.04 -10.57 -9.30
N TYR A 32 27.93 -9.84 -9.34
CA TYR A 32 26.61 -10.37 -8.99
C TYR A 32 25.99 -11.12 -10.17
N SER A 33 25.43 -12.30 -9.91
CA SER A 33 24.51 -12.94 -10.84
C SER A 33 23.14 -12.25 -10.74
N PHE A 34 22.58 -11.78 -11.85
CA PHE A 34 21.41 -10.93 -11.85
C PHE A 34 20.44 -11.18 -13.01
N GLU A 35 19.23 -10.73 -12.83
CA GLU A 35 18.23 -10.53 -13.88
C GLU A 35 17.61 -9.13 -13.76
N VAL A 36 17.18 -8.60 -14.90
CA VAL A 36 16.38 -7.36 -14.97
C VAL A 36 15.03 -7.67 -15.55
N ILE A 37 13.98 -7.41 -14.80
CA ILE A 37 12.59 -7.66 -15.18
C ILE A 37 11.92 -6.32 -15.46
N PHE A 38 11.82 -5.97 -16.73
CA PHE A 38 11.06 -4.81 -17.19
C PHE A 38 9.59 -5.16 -17.28
N VAL A 39 8.74 -4.37 -16.60
CA VAL A 39 7.29 -4.54 -16.68
C VAL A 39 6.67 -3.32 -17.34
N ASN A 40 6.35 -3.47 -18.61
CA ASN A 40 5.71 -2.45 -19.43
C ASN A 40 4.22 -2.38 -19.13
N ASP A 41 3.80 -1.28 -18.49
CA ASP A 41 2.42 -1.05 -18.07
C ASP A 41 1.57 -0.45 -19.21
N GLY A 42 1.59 -1.11 -20.38
CA GLY A 42 0.78 -0.75 -21.53
C GLY A 42 1.23 0.55 -22.19
N SER A 43 2.53 0.75 -22.36
CA SER A 43 3.10 1.92 -23.07
C SER A 43 2.58 2.05 -24.50
N THR A 44 2.51 3.28 -24.97
CA THR A 44 2.07 3.64 -26.33
C THR A 44 3.22 4.12 -27.23
N ASP A 45 4.42 4.21 -26.65
CA ASP A 45 5.69 4.52 -27.35
C ASP A 45 6.46 3.23 -27.69
N SER A 46 7.71 3.35 -28.11
CA SER A 46 8.59 2.21 -28.45
C SER A 46 9.24 1.54 -27.24
N SER A 47 8.75 1.78 -26.00
CA SER A 47 9.33 1.17 -24.80
C SER A 47 9.38 -0.35 -24.87
N TRP A 48 8.32 -0.99 -25.40
CA TRP A 48 8.29 -2.45 -25.52
C TRP A 48 9.30 -2.97 -26.53
N ASP A 49 9.44 -2.31 -27.68
CA ASP A 49 10.39 -2.68 -28.72
C ASP A 49 11.83 -2.61 -28.21
N LYS A 50 12.14 -1.58 -27.38
CA LYS A 50 13.45 -1.44 -26.73
C LYS A 50 13.75 -2.58 -25.75
N ILE A 51 12.75 -3.04 -24.99
CA ILE A 51 12.92 -4.19 -24.08
C ILE A 51 13.18 -5.46 -24.90
N VAL A 52 12.41 -5.69 -25.96
CA VAL A 52 12.59 -6.85 -26.85
C VAL A 52 13.96 -6.82 -27.53
N GLU A 53 14.42 -5.66 -27.98
CA GLU A 53 15.76 -5.48 -28.55
C GLU A 53 16.85 -5.87 -27.55
N LEU A 54 16.79 -5.35 -26.31
CA LEU A 54 17.74 -5.66 -25.24
C LEU A 54 17.77 -7.15 -24.87
N SER A 55 16.61 -7.81 -24.87
CA SER A 55 16.50 -9.22 -24.50
C SER A 55 17.12 -10.18 -25.53
N LYS A 56 17.31 -9.77 -26.79
CA LYS A 56 17.95 -10.58 -27.82
C LYS A 56 19.45 -10.77 -27.54
N ASP A 57 20.08 -9.75 -26.98
CA ASP A 57 21.53 -9.72 -26.76
C ASP A 57 21.91 -9.98 -25.30
N ASN A 58 20.92 -10.11 -24.40
CA ASN A 58 21.16 -10.28 -22.96
C ASN A 58 20.14 -11.24 -22.35
N ASP A 59 20.56 -12.46 -22.06
CA ASP A 59 19.74 -13.50 -21.40
C ASP A 59 19.26 -13.11 -19.99
N THR A 60 19.88 -12.10 -19.39
CA THR A 60 19.49 -11.55 -18.09
C THR A 60 18.31 -10.60 -18.15
N VAL A 61 17.84 -10.22 -19.35
CA VAL A 61 16.74 -9.28 -19.55
C VAL A 61 15.44 -10.05 -19.78
N HIS A 62 14.46 -9.76 -18.95
CA HIS A 62 13.10 -10.30 -19.06
C HIS A 62 12.10 -9.17 -19.22
N GLY A 63 11.11 -9.37 -20.10
CA GLY A 63 10.01 -8.44 -20.33
C GLY A 63 8.66 -9.03 -19.93
N ILE A 64 7.79 -8.19 -19.40
CA ILE A 64 6.35 -8.42 -19.23
C ILE A 64 5.64 -7.23 -19.84
N CYS A 65 4.67 -7.46 -20.72
CA CYS A 65 3.90 -6.39 -21.36
C CYS A 65 2.42 -6.52 -21.05
N PHE A 66 1.84 -5.47 -20.48
CA PHE A 66 0.40 -5.39 -20.26
C PHE A 66 -0.34 -4.90 -21.50
N ARG A 67 -1.56 -5.37 -21.69
CA ARG A 67 -2.42 -4.94 -22.80
C ARG A 67 -2.91 -3.49 -22.68
N ARG A 68 -2.93 -2.94 -21.45
CA ARG A 68 -3.29 -1.57 -21.11
C ARG A 68 -2.62 -1.16 -19.81
N ASN A 69 -2.66 0.11 -19.48
CA ASN A 69 -2.18 0.58 -18.18
C ASN A 69 -3.07 0.07 -17.03
N TYR A 70 -2.47 -0.66 -16.08
CA TYR A 70 -3.08 -1.18 -14.85
C TYR A 70 -2.50 -0.51 -13.60
N GLY A 71 -1.46 0.31 -13.74
CA GLY A 71 -0.80 1.02 -12.67
C GLY A 71 0.43 0.31 -12.10
N LYS A 72 1.25 1.09 -11.41
CA LYS A 72 2.56 0.67 -10.88
C LYS A 72 2.48 -0.54 -9.95
N SER A 73 1.44 -0.65 -9.14
CA SER A 73 1.25 -1.77 -8.21
C SER A 73 1.09 -3.10 -8.95
N ALA A 74 0.29 -3.13 -10.00
CA ALA A 74 0.09 -4.33 -10.83
C ALA A 74 1.41 -4.74 -11.52
N ALA A 75 2.16 -3.76 -12.04
CA ALA A 75 3.45 -4.01 -12.65
C ALA A 75 4.46 -4.59 -11.65
N LEU A 76 4.57 -4.01 -10.46
CA LEU A 76 5.42 -4.54 -9.40
C LEU A 76 5.03 -5.95 -8.99
N TYR A 77 3.72 -6.23 -8.84
CA TYR A 77 3.24 -7.55 -8.45
C TYR A 77 3.62 -8.64 -9.46
N GLN A 78 3.49 -8.36 -10.76
CA GLN A 78 3.91 -9.31 -11.79
C GLN A 78 5.43 -9.48 -11.85
N GLY A 79 6.19 -8.41 -11.65
CA GLY A 79 7.63 -8.47 -11.52
C GLY A 79 8.07 -9.31 -10.31
N PHE A 80 7.42 -9.14 -9.15
CA PHE A 80 7.66 -9.93 -7.94
C PHE A 80 7.37 -11.41 -8.12
N LYS A 81 6.29 -11.75 -8.85
CA LYS A 81 6.00 -13.14 -9.20
C LYS A 81 7.11 -13.78 -10.03
N LYS A 82 7.68 -13.04 -10.98
CA LYS A 82 8.73 -13.54 -11.88
C LYS A 82 10.10 -13.59 -11.23
N ALA A 83 10.40 -12.69 -10.30
CA ALA A 83 11.70 -12.56 -9.63
C ALA A 83 12.17 -13.88 -8.98
N GLN A 84 13.47 -14.23 -9.17
CA GLN A 84 14.12 -15.46 -8.67
C GLN A 84 15.35 -15.20 -7.82
N GLY A 85 15.90 -13.97 -7.82
CA GLY A 85 17.07 -13.59 -7.05
C GLY A 85 16.82 -13.58 -5.55
N ASP A 86 17.82 -13.91 -4.75
CA ASP A 86 17.75 -13.90 -3.28
C ASP A 86 17.32 -12.53 -2.73
N VAL A 87 17.77 -11.47 -3.41
CA VAL A 87 17.39 -10.09 -3.16
C VAL A 87 16.66 -9.53 -4.38
N VAL A 88 15.47 -8.97 -4.16
CA VAL A 88 14.71 -8.28 -5.19
C VAL A 88 14.83 -6.78 -4.97
N ILE A 89 15.18 -6.03 -6.02
CA ILE A 89 15.34 -4.58 -5.97
C ILE A 89 14.32 -3.96 -6.92
N THR A 90 13.54 -3.01 -6.42
CA THR A 90 12.67 -2.18 -7.27
C THR A 90 13.33 -0.84 -7.55
N MET A 91 13.18 -0.33 -8.77
CA MET A 91 13.59 1.04 -9.11
C MET A 91 12.72 1.59 -10.24
N ASP A 92 12.64 2.91 -10.33
CA ASP A 92 11.89 3.59 -11.39
C ASP A 92 12.75 3.66 -12.67
N ALA A 93 12.08 3.65 -13.83
CA ALA A 93 12.77 3.66 -15.13
C ALA A 93 13.34 5.04 -15.53
N ASP A 94 13.06 6.10 -14.81
CA ASP A 94 13.28 7.50 -15.18
C ASP A 94 14.70 8.04 -14.90
N LEU A 95 15.64 7.15 -14.57
CA LEU A 95 17.04 7.47 -14.24
C LEU A 95 17.22 8.41 -13.02
N GLN A 96 16.19 8.60 -12.20
CA GLN A 96 16.31 9.44 -11.00
C GLN A 96 16.95 8.69 -9.82
N ASP A 97 16.78 7.38 -9.76
CA ASP A 97 17.38 6.52 -8.76
C ASP A 97 18.69 5.93 -9.29
N SER A 98 19.76 5.96 -8.49
CA SER A 98 21.09 5.47 -8.93
C SER A 98 21.23 3.95 -8.73
N PRO A 99 21.53 3.17 -9.79
CA PRO A 99 21.92 1.76 -9.64
C PRO A 99 23.17 1.53 -8.79
N ASP A 100 24.02 2.54 -8.60
CA ASP A 100 25.22 2.42 -7.75
C ASP A 100 24.89 2.20 -6.26
N GLU A 101 23.61 2.39 -5.86
CA GLU A 101 23.13 2.07 -4.52
C GLU A 101 22.85 0.57 -4.31
N ILE A 102 22.77 -0.22 -5.38
CA ILE A 102 22.40 -1.64 -5.34
C ILE A 102 23.34 -2.46 -4.45
N PRO A 103 24.67 -2.33 -4.52
CA PRO A 103 25.58 -3.16 -3.73
C PRO A 103 25.38 -3.00 -2.22
N GLU A 104 25.17 -1.77 -1.77
CA GLU A 104 24.95 -1.51 -0.34
C GLU A 104 23.56 -1.97 0.12
N LEU A 105 22.54 -1.81 -0.70
CA LEU A 105 21.21 -2.35 -0.43
C LEU A 105 21.25 -3.89 -0.34
N TYR A 106 21.99 -4.55 -1.23
CA TYR A 106 22.22 -5.99 -1.21
C TYR A 106 22.92 -6.43 0.09
N ARG A 107 24.00 -5.71 0.48
CA ARG A 107 24.75 -5.96 1.71
C ARG A 107 23.81 -5.88 2.94
N MET A 108 23.01 -4.83 3.05
CA MET A 108 22.08 -4.67 4.16
C MET A 108 21.08 -5.83 4.27
N ILE A 109 20.56 -6.33 3.14
CA ILE A 109 19.65 -7.49 3.15
C ILE A 109 20.39 -8.77 3.55
N MET A 110 21.57 -9.04 2.96
CA MET A 110 22.25 -10.32 3.12
C MET A 110 23.05 -10.41 4.42
N GLU A 111 23.82 -9.36 4.76
CA GLU A 111 24.70 -9.38 5.93
C GLU A 111 24.00 -8.88 7.19
N GLU A 112 23.30 -7.74 7.10
CA GLU A 112 22.58 -7.16 8.25
C GLU A 112 21.22 -7.81 8.47
N LYS A 113 20.80 -8.71 7.57
CA LYS A 113 19.57 -9.51 7.71
C LYS A 113 18.28 -8.68 7.77
N TYR A 114 18.24 -7.55 7.06
CA TYR A 114 16.98 -6.83 6.86
C TYR A 114 16.03 -7.63 5.97
N ASP A 115 14.73 -7.53 6.24
CA ASP A 115 13.68 -8.09 5.37
C ASP A 115 13.39 -7.16 4.19
N LEU A 116 13.42 -5.85 4.48
CA LEU A 116 13.18 -4.77 3.52
C LEU A 116 14.05 -3.57 3.87
N VAL A 117 14.66 -2.94 2.87
CA VAL A 117 15.36 -1.66 3.00
C VAL A 117 14.75 -0.69 1.99
N SER A 118 14.25 0.46 2.47
CA SER A 118 13.73 1.54 1.62
C SER A 118 14.78 2.63 1.41
N GLY A 119 14.88 3.13 0.20
CA GLY A 119 15.66 4.34 -0.04
C GLY A 119 15.03 5.57 0.63
N TYR A 120 15.86 6.51 1.06
CA TYR A 120 15.45 7.82 1.57
C TYR A 120 16.10 8.95 0.76
N LYS A 121 15.28 9.68 0.03
CA LYS A 121 15.73 10.85 -0.76
C LYS A 121 15.84 12.09 0.14
N LYS A 122 16.98 12.24 0.83
CA LYS A 122 17.20 13.34 1.79
C LYS A 122 17.19 14.72 1.11
N LYS A 123 17.79 14.82 -0.08
CA LYS A 123 17.70 16.03 -0.92
C LYS A 123 16.73 15.73 -2.07
N ARG A 124 15.61 16.45 -2.10
CA ARG A 124 14.63 16.38 -3.18
C ARG A 124 14.71 17.64 -4.01
N TYR A 125 14.74 17.49 -5.31
CA TYR A 125 14.67 18.59 -6.29
C TYR A 125 13.21 18.94 -6.65
N ASP A 126 12.24 18.42 -5.87
CA ASP A 126 10.80 18.64 -6.10
C ASP A 126 10.35 20.01 -5.56
N PRO A 127 9.37 20.68 -6.22
CA PRO A 127 8.82 21.96 -5.76
C PRO A 127 8.12 21.83 -4.40
N LEU A 128 8.08 22.92 -3.64
CA LEU A 128 7.50 22.98 -2.29
C LEU A 128 6.03 22.51 -2.22
N SER A 129 5.25 22.74 -3.28
CA SER A 129 3.88 22.28 -3.40
C SER A 129 3.71 20.75 -3.34
N LYS A 130 4.78 19.99 -3.65
CA LYS A 130 4.80 18.52 -3.55
C LYS A 130 5.40 18.03 -2.23
N THR A 131 6.30 18.78 -1.62
CA THR A 131 7.03 18.35 -0.42
C THR A 131 6.19 18.40 0.85
N LEU A 132 5.32 19.41 1.02
CA LEU A 132 4.48 19.55 2.22
C LEU A 132 3.41 18.43 2.34
N PRO A 133 2.61 18.13 1.29
CA PRO A 133 1.71 16.99 1.31
C PRO A 133 2.43 15.66 1.56
N THR A 134 3.62 15.47 0.99
CA THR A 134 4.41 14.25 1.18
C THR A 134 4.89 14.09 2.63
N LYS A 135 5.29 15.18 3.31
CA LYS A 135 5.68 15.14 4.73
C LYS A 135 4.51 14.74 5.63
N LEU A 136 3.33 15.33 5.41
CA LEU A 136 2.12 15.00 6.17
C LEU A 136 1.73 13.52 5.94
N PHE A 137 1.75 13.08 4.70
CA PHE A 137 1.50 11.69 4.32
C PHE A 137 2.45 10.72 5.03
N ASN A 138 3.76 10.95 4.96
CA ASN A 138 4.75 10.10 5.61
C ASN A 138 4.61 10.10 7.14
N ALA A 139 4.24 11.22 7.76
CA ALA A 139 3.98 11.29 9.20
C ALA A 139 2.78 10.42 9.60
N THR A 140 1.69 10.50 8.83
CA THR A 140 0.49 9.67 9.05
C THR A 140 0.79 8.20 8.78
N ALA A 141 1.51 7.89 7.70
CA ALA A 141 1.91 6.52 7.37
C ALA A 141 2.77 5.88 8.48
N ARG A 142 3.73 6.61 9.05
CA ARG A 142 4.52 6.16 10.21
C ARG A 142 3.63 5.82 11.42
N LYS A 143 2.70 6.71 11.76
CA LYS A 143 1.81 6.51 12.91
C LYS A 143 0.90 5.31 12.73
N VAL A 144 0.33 5.16 11.54
CA VAL A 144 -0.61 4.08 11.20
C VAL A 144 0.10 2.74 11.08
N SER A 145 1.27 2.71 10.40
CA SER A 145 2.03 1.47 10.20
C SER A 145 2.84 1.05 11.43
N GLY A 146 3.09 1.98 12.36
CA GLY A 146 4.01 1.75 13.47
C GLY A 146 5.46 1.50 13.04
N ILE A 147 5.85 1.94 11.83
CA ILE A 147 7.22 1.85 11.30
C ILE A 147 7.86 3.24 11.50
N HIS A 148 8.52 3.42 12.62
CA HIS A 148 9.02 4.75 13.02
C HIS A 148 10.33 5.15 12.34
N ASN A 149 11.11 4.20 11.86
CA ASN A 149 12.43 4.39 11.25
C ASN A 149 12.38 4.70 9.75
N LEU A 150 11.21 4.77 9.11
CA LEU A 150 11.06 5.17 7.72
C LEU A 150 10.66 6.64 7.60
N HIS A 151 11.45 7.41 6.87
CA HIS A 151 11.16 8.80 6.53
C HIS A 151 10.47 8.95 5.18
N ASP A 152 10.70 8.00 4.25
CA ASP A 152 10.16 8.03 2.89
C ASP A 152 9.51 6.70 2.48
N PHE A 153 8.20 6.60 2.62
CA PHE A 153 7.43 5.45 2.15
C PHE A 153 7.34 5.38 0.62
N ASN A 154 7.50 6.52 -0.05
CA ASN A 154 7.21 6.68 -1.47
C ASN A 154 8.44 6.54 -2.38
N CYS A 155 9.62 6.23 -1.84
CA CYS A 155 10.82 5.98 -2.64
C CYS A 155 10.62 4.75 -3.54
N GLY A 156 10.95 4.86 -4.84
CA GLY A 156 10.87 3.76 -5.81
C GLY A 156 11.97 2.71 -5.57
N LEU A 157 13.15 3.18 -5.16
CA LEU A 157 14.29 2.31 -4.88
C LEU A 157 14.14 1.63 -3.53
N LYS A 158 13.91 0.32 -3.56
CA LYS A 158 13.80 -0.53 -2.38
C LYS A 158 14.42 -1.90 -2.65
N ALA A 159 14.98 -2.51 -1.61
CA ALA A 159 15.47 -3.87 -1.64
C ALA A 159 14.67 -4.76 -0.68
N TYR A 160 14.44 -5.99 -1.08
CA TYR A 160 13.65 -6.98 -0.35
C TYR A 160 14.33 -8.34 -0.38
N ARG A 161 14.18 -9.13 0.67
CA ARG A 161 14.38 -10.57 0.54
C ARG A 161 13.32 -11.16 -0.39
N LEU A 162 13.70 -12.19 -1.15
CA LEU A 162 12.74 -12.89 -2.03
C LEU A 162 11.48 -13.34 -1.27
N LYS A 163 11.64 -13.86 -0.07
CA LYS A 163 10.50 -14.27 0.79
C LYS A 163 9.47 -13.16 0.96
N VAL A 164 9.90 -11.90 1.15
CA VAL A 164 8.98 -10.77 1.34
C VAL A 164 8.07 -10.58 0.13
N VAL A 165 8.68 -10.43 -1.06
CA VAL A 165 7.92 -10.16 -2.28
C VAL A 165 7.02 -11.32 -2.73
N LYS A 166 7.36 -12.55 -2.34
CA LYS A 166 6.54 -13.75 -2.63
C LYS A 166 5.33 -13.87 -1.69
N ASN A 167 5.36 -13.19 -0.55
CA ASN A 167 4.34 -13.31 0.50
C ASN A 167 3.49 -12.04 0.69
N ILE A 168 3.68 -11.03 -0.13
CA ILE A 168 2.84 -9.82 -0.15
C ILE A 168 2.07 -9.71 -1.45
N GLU A 169 0.85 -9.21 -1.36
CA GLU A 169 0.03 -8.88 -2.51
C GLU A 169 -0.01 -7.34 -2.67
N VAL A 170 0.35 -6.86 -3.87
CA VAL A 170 0.41 -5.42 -4.18
C VAL A 170 -0.61 -5.11 -5.26
N TYR A 171 -1.67 -4.36 -4.91
CA TYR A 171 -2.76 -3.98 -5.82
C TYR A 171 -3.14 -2.51 -5.65
N GLY A 172 -3.97 -1.96 -6.54
CA GLY A 172 -4.41 -0.57 -6.48
C GLY A 172 -3.23 0.40 -6.39
N GLU A 173 -3.21 1.28 -5.40
CA GLU A 173 -2.11 2.22 -5.12
C GLU A 173 -1.16 1.74 -4.01
N MET A 174 -1.18 0.42 -3.68
CA MET A 174 -0.46 -0.14 -2.53
C MET A 174 1.06 -0.16 -2.69
N HIS A 175 1.61 0.16 -3.87
CA HIS A 175 3.06 0.24 -4.08
C HIS A 175 3.79 1.17 -3.09
N ARG A 176 3.08 2.16 -2.51
CA ARG A 176 3.62 3.07 -1.48
C ARG A 176 3.68 2.44 -0.11
N TYR A 177 2.84 1.45 0.13
CA TYR A 177 2.64 0.80 1.42
C TYR A 177 3.30 -0.57 1.52
N ILE A 178 4.15 -0.94 0.56
CA ILE A 178 4.88 -2.22 0.59
C ILE A 178 5.58 -2.46 1.94
N PRO A 179 6.24 -1.46 2.59
CA PRO A 179 6.81 -1.68 3.93
C PRO A 179 5.76 -2.05 4.98
N TYR A 180 4.56 -1.48 4.89
CA TYR A 180 3.45 -1.81 5.79
C TYR A 180 2.88 -3.21 5.49
N LEU A 181 2.71 -3.56 4.22
CA LEU A 181 2.30 -4.91 3.80
C LEU A 181 3.30 -5.96 4.28
N ALA A 182 4.61 -5.71 4.12
CA ALA A 182 5.67 -6.59 4.61
C ALA A 182 5.59 -6.78 6.12
N LYS A 183 5.45 -5.70 6.90
CA LYS A 183 5.29 -5.76 8.35
C LYS A 183 4.09 -6.60 8.77
N ASN A 184 2.95 -6.43 8.09
CA ASN A 184 1.73 -7.18 8.38
C ASN A 184 1.84 -8.67 8.01
N ALA A 185 2.68 -8.99 7.03
CA ALA A 185 3.04 -10.38 6.68
C ALA A 185 4.11 -10.99 7.61
N GLY A 186 4.49 -10.30 8.71
CA GLY A 186 5.45 -10.80 9.70
C GLY A 186 6.91 -10.35 9.48
N PHE A 187 7.22 -9.68 8.38
CA PHE A 187 8.57 -9.19 8.09
C PHE A 187 8.84 -7.84 8.77
N SER A 188 9.37 -7.89 9.98
CA SER A 188 9.45 -6.71 10.86
C SER A 188 10.77 -5.95 10.80
N LYS A 189 11.85 -6.59 10.28
CA LYS A 189 13.17 -5.95 10.21
C LYS A 189 13.29 -5.06 8.98
N ILE A 190 12.70 -3.86 9.07
CA ILE A 190 12.63 -2.87 8.00
C ILE A 190 13.66 -1.77 8.27
N GLY A 191 14.50 -1.50 7.28
CA GLY A 191 15.55 -0.47 7.31
C GLY A 191 15.32 0.66 6.31
N GLU A 192 16.10 1.72 6.46
CA GLU A 192 16.15 2.84 5.53
C GLU A 192 17.60 3.21 5.21
N LYS A 193 17.87 3.54 3.96
CA LYS A 193 19.17 4.01 3.48
C LYS A 193 19.02 5.35 2.76
N VAL A 194 19.84 6.32 3.11
CA VAL A 194 19.93 7.57 2.33
C VAL A 194 20.52 7.24 0.95
N VAL A 195 19.77 7.57 -0.12
CA VAL A 195 20.15 7.29 -1.49
C VAL A 195 20.32 8.57 -2.29
N HIS A 196 21.19 8.50 -3.30
CA HIS A 196 21.38 9.59 -4.25
C HIS A 196 20.18 9.67 -5.19
N HIS A 197 19.64 10.89 -5.34
CA HIS A 197 18.54 11.18 -6.24
C HIS A 197 19.00 12.21 -7.26
N GLN A 198 18.78 11.94 -8.54
CA GLN A 198 19.16 12.82 -9.65
C GLN A 198 17.93 13.50 -10.24
N ALA A 199 18.16 14.61 -10.94
CA ALA A 199 17.12 15.24 -11.73
C ALA A 199 16.75 14.32 -12.90
N ARG A 200 15.46 14.28 -13.25
CA ARG A 200 14.97 13.51 -14.40
C ARG A 200 15.68 13.97 -15.68
N LYS A 201 16.21 13.02 -16.44
CA LYS A 201 16.94 13.30 -17.67
C LYS A 201 16.04 13.35 -18.89
N TYR A 202 15.05 12.45 -18.97
CA TYR A 202 14.13 12.29 -20.11
C TYR A 202 12.67 12.43 -19.70
N GLY A 203 11.82 12.83 -20.63
CA GLY A 203 10.36 12.88 -20.47
C GLY A 203 9.86 13.93 -19.48
N SER A 204 8.55 13.89 -19.19
CA SER A 204 7.88 14.80 -18.25
C SER A 204 7.24 14.02 -17.10
N THR A 205 7.01 14.69 -15.97
CA THR A 205 6.32 14.08 -14.83
C THR A 205 4.87 13.75 -15.19
N LYS A 206 4.54 12.48 -15.33
CA LYS A 206 3.21 11.97 -15.75
C LYS A 206 2.18 11.95 -14.60
N PHE A 207 2.60 12.21 -13.38
CA PHE A 207 1.77 12.10 -12.19
C PHE A 207 1.78 13.41 -11.38
N GLY A 208 0.62 14.06 -11.27
CA GLY A 208 0.43 15.27 -10.47
C GLY A 208 -1.05 15.50 -10.13
N GLY A 209 -1.30 16.21 -9.02
CA GLY A 209 -2.64 16.70 -8.64
C GLY A 209 -3.05 16.36 -7.21
N LEU A 210 -3.99 17.15 -6.68
CA LEU A 210 -4.60 16.98 -5.34
C LEU A 210 -5.30 15.63 -5.19
N ASN A 211 -5.89 15.10 -6.27
CA ASN A 211 -6.56 13.79 -6.27
C ASN A 211 -5.62 12.66 -5.81
N ARG A 212 -4.33 12.72 -6.16
CA ARG A 212 -3.36 11.72 -5.73
C ARG A 212 -3.13 11.73 -4.22
N PHE A 213 -3.20 12.90 -3.60
CA PHE A 213 -3.07 13.03 -2.14
C PHE A 213 -4.28 12.43 -1.43
N PHE A 214 -5.50 12.77 -1.87
CA PHE A 214 -6.72 12.23 -1.28
C PHE A 214 -6.83 10.71 -1.48
N ASN A 215 -6.56 10.21 -2.67
CA ASN A 215 -6.56 8.77 -2.93
C ASN A 215 -5.55 8.05 -2.04
N GLY A 216 -4.31 8.56 -1.93
CA GLY A 216 -3.32 7.95 -1.05
C GLY A 216 -3.72 7.94 0.42
N TYR A 217 -4.44 8.97 0.90
CA TYR A 217 -4.94 9.00 2.27
C TYR A 217 -6.07 7.99 2.50
N LEU A 218 -7.02 7.89 1.55
CA LEU A 218 -8.09 6.90 1.59
C LEU A 218 -7.55 5.46 1.52
N ASP A 219 -6.54 5.22 0.69
CA ASP A 219 -5.88 3.92 0.60
C ASP A 219 -5.20 3.54 1.93
N LEU A 220 -4.53 4.50 2.58
CA LEU A 220 -3.91 4.28 3.89
C LEU A 220 -4.96 3.93 4.95
N LEU A 221 -6.08 4.66 4.96
CA LEU A 221 -7.18 4.39 5.89
C LEU A 221 -7.81 3.01 5.64
N SER A 222 -8.04 2.68 4.37
CA SER A 222 -8.57 1.37 3.97
C SER A 222 -7.62 0.25 4.36
N LEU A 223 -6.32 0.41 4.11
CA LEU A 223 -5.31 -0.58 4.46
C LEU A 223 -5.23 -0.77 5.98
N TRP A 224 -5.21 0.32 6.75
CA TRP A 224 -5.23 0.26 8.20
C TRP A 224 -6.47 -0.48 8.72
N PHE A 225 -7.64 -0.13 8.18
CA PHE A 225 -8.89 -0.76 8.57
C PHE A 225 -8.89 -2.26 8.26
N LEU A 226 -8.52 -2.65 7.04
CA LEU A 226 -8.47 -4.05 6.63
C LEU A 226 -7.45 -4.85 7.44
N THR A 227 -6.32 -4.25 7.79
CA THR A 227 -5.30 -4.94 8.60
C THR A 227 -5.76 -5.16 10.04
N GLN A 228 -6.41 -4.16 10.65
CA GLN A 228 -6.83 -4.26 12.04
C GLN A 228 -8.13 -5.09 12.21
N PHE A 229 -9.04 -4.97 11.26
CA PHE A 229 -10.41 -5.47 11.42
C PHE A 229 -10.87 -6.40 10.31
N GLY A 230 -10.10 -6.55 9.24
CA GLY A 230 -10.50 -7.34 8.06
C GLY A 230 -10.81 -8.80 8.38
N LEU A 231 -10.15 -9.39 9.39
CA LEU A 231 -10.43 -10.76 9.85
C LEU A 231 -11.57 -10.84 10.88
N LYS A 232 -11.95 -9.73 11.51
CA LYS A 232 -12.96 -9.67 12.59
C LYS A 232 -13.82 -8.40 12.50
N PRO A 233 -14.49 -8.14 11.37
CA PRO A 233 -15.28 -6.91 11.18
C PRO A 233 -16.44 -6.79 12.18
N MET A 234 -16.97 -7.93 12.65
CA MET A 234 -18.04 -7.96 13.65
C MET A 234 -17.61 -7.32 14.98
N HIS A 235 -16.34 -7.38 15.36
CA HIS A 235 -15.86 -6.77 16.62
C HIS A 235 -16.00 -5.25 16.63
N VAL A 236 -15.86 -4.58 15.46
CA VAL A 236 -15.99 -3.12 15.36
C VAL A 236 -17.42 -2.72 15.07
N PHE A 237 -17.94 -3.17 13.95
CA PHE A 237 -19.29 -2.76 13.50
C PHE A 237 -20.39 -3.32 14.40
N GLY A 238 -20.24 -4.55 14.85
CA GLY A 238 -21.20 -5.19 15.76
C GLY A 238 -21.23 -4.49 17.13
N PHE A 239 -20.05 -4.19 17.70
CA PHE A 239 -19.98 -3.47 18.98
C PHE A 239 -20.55 -2.07 18.86
N LEU A 240 -20.11 -1.28 17.87
CA LEU A 240 -20.57 0.09 17.67
C LEU A 240 -22.06 0.15 17.33
N GLY A 241 -22.53 -0.78 16.48
CA GLY A 241 -23.93 -0.91 16.12
C GLY A 241 -24.82 -1.26 17.31
N SER A 242 -24.41 -2.23 18.14
CA SER A 242 -25.12 -2.58 19.37
C SER A 242 -25.17 -1.40 20.34
N LEU A 243 -24.04 -0.73 20.56
CA LEU A 243 -23.97 0.44 21.44
C LEU A 243 -24.93 1.54 21.00
N MET A 244 -24.90 1.91 19.71
CA MET A 244 -25.80 2.93 19.15
C MET A 244 -27.28 2.50 19.29
N PHE A 245 -27.59 1.23 19.01
CA PHE A 245 -28.95 0.70 19.15
C PHE A 245 -29.44 0.81 20.59
N PHE A 246 -28.67 0.38 21.57
CA PHE A 246 -29.07 0.43 22.98
C PHE A 246 -29.17 1.85 23.51
N ILE A 247 -28.29 2.78 23.11
CA ILE A 247 -28.43 4.20 23.48
C ILE A 247 -29.72 4.77 22.92
N GLY A 248 -30.04 4.52 21.65
CA GLY A 248 -31.29 4.97 21.03
C GLY A 248 -32.52 4.34 21.70
N PHE A 249 -32.45 3.04 22.02
CA PHE A 249 -33.53 2.33 22.71
C PHE A 249 -33.80 2.89 24.11
N ILE A 250 -32.76 3.12 24.91
CA ILE A 250 -32.89 3.71 26.24
C ILE A 250 -33.49 5.13 26.13
N ALA A 251 -33.01 5.93 25.19
CA ALA A 251 -33.48 7.27 25.00
C ALA A 251 -34.99 7.32 24.61
N ILE A 252 -35.45 6.42 23.72
CA ILE A 252 -36.86 6.36 23.32
C ILE A 252 -37.77 5.88 24.50
N VAL A 253 -37.23 4.94 25.32
CA VAL A 253 -37.91 4.49 26.52
C VAL A 253 -38.06 5.64 27.53
N ILE A 254 -37.03 6.46 27.74
CA ILE A 254 -37.07 7.63 28.62
C ILE A 254 -38.12 8.64 28.11
N VAL A 255 -38.14 8.96 26.80
CA VAL A 255 -39.11 9.85 26.20
C VAL A 255 -40.53 9.32 26.40
N GLY A 256 -40.78 8.04 26.23
CA GLY A 256 -42.06 7.38 26.46
C GLY A 256 -42.48 7.41 27.93
N ALA A 257 -41.56 7.06 28.84
CA ALA A 257 -41.80 7.05 30.28
C ALA A 257 -42.12 8.45 30.83
N THR A 258 -41.39 9.47 30.43
CA THR A 258 -41.68 10.87 30.85
C THR A 258 -43.04 11.32 30.41
N LYS A 259 -43.50 10.95 29.20
CA LYS A 259 -44.85 11.22 28.74
C LYS A 259 -45.89 10.49 29.58
N LEU A 260 -45.73 9.21 29.84
CA LEU A 260 -46.67 8.42 30.66
C LEU A 260 -46.79 8.99 32.08
N CYS A 261 -45.66 9.35 32.72
CA CYS A 261 -45.66 10.01 34.02
C CYS A 261 -46.38 11.36 33.99
N ALA A 262 -46.24 12.18 32.96
CA ALA A 262 -46.97 13.45 32.85
C ALA A 262 -48.45 13.20 32.74
N LEU A 263 -48.91 12.24 31.94
CA LEU A 263 -50.30 11.87 31.76
C LEU A 263 -50.93 11.32 33.05
N SER A 264 -50.19 10.45 33.79
CA SER A 264 -50.66 9.90 35.06
C SER A 264 -50.84 10.97 36.15
N ASN A 265 -50.11 12.08 36.09
CA ASN A 265 -50.22 13.22 36.98
C ASN A 265 -51.26 14.26 36.49
N GLY A 266 -52.05 13.94 35.46
CA GLY A 266 -53.09 14.84 34.94
C GLY A 266 -52.54 16.04 34.13
N LEU A 267 -51.26 16.04 33.79
CA LEU A 267 -50.63 17.10 33.01
C LEU A 267 -50.81 16.86 31.49
N ARG A 268 -51.03 17.94 30.72
CA ARG A 268 -51.02 17.87 29.26
C ARG A 268 -49.56 17.65 28.78
N ALA A 269 -49.29 16.51 28.13
CA ALA A 269 -48.02 16.23 27.52
C ALA A 269 -48.10 16.32 25.98
N PRO A 270 -47.09 16.91 25.30
CA PRO A 270 -47.00 16.91 23.85
C PRO A 270 -46.92 15.48 23.28
N LEU A 271 -47.17 15.35 21.99
CA LEU A 271 -46.99 14.03 21.34
C LEU A 271 -45.53 13.59 21.42
N VAL A 272 -45.28 12.28 21.53
CA VAL A 272 -43.91 11.73 21.51
C VAL A 272 -43.20 12.12 20.22
N THR A 273 -43.98 12.20 19.13
CA THR A 273 -43.50 12.62 17.80
C THR A 273 -43.15 14.12 17.70
N ASP A 274 -43.59 14.96 18.65
CA ASP A 274 -43.22 16.38 18.68
C ASP A 274 -41.83 16.58 19.32
N SER A 275 -41.28 15.54 19.93
CA SER A 275 -39.96 15.60 20.56
C SER A 275 -38.84 15.32 19.56
N PRO A 276 -37.85 16.23 19.39
CA PRO A 276 -36.71 16.00 18.56
C PRO A 276 -35.89 14.75 19.01
N TYR A 277 -35.92 14.46 20.30
CA TYR A 277 -35.20 13.29 20.88
C TYR A 277 -35.79 11.96 20.43
N PHE A 278 -37.10 11.91 20.10
CA PHE A 278 -37.72 10.73 19.52
C PHE A 278 -37.09 10.35 18.18
N TYR A 279 -36.97 11.33 17.27
CA TYR A 279 -36.39 11.11 15.94
C TYR A 279 -34.91 10.80 16.02
N LEU A 280 -34.17 11.46 16.92
CA LEU A 280 -32.74 11.17 17.14
C LEU A 280 -32.54 9.72 17.64
N SER A 281 -33.37 9.29 18.60
CA SER A 281 -33.34 7.92 19.14
C SER A 281 -33.66 6.89 18.07
N LEU A 282 -34.69 7.13 17.26
CA LEU A 282 -35.09 6.25 16.16
C LEU A 282 -33.99 6.15 15.12
N THR A 283 -33.39 7.28 14.75
CA THR A 283 -32.24 7.31 13.81
C THR A 283 -31.05 6.51 14.35
N MET A 284 -30.72 6.66 15.64
CA MET A 284 -29.65 5.89 16.27
C MET A 284 -29.92 4.39 16.27
N MET A 285 -31.16 3.97 16.53
CA MET A 285 -31.55 2.54 16.45
C MET A 285 -31.41 1.99 15.02
N ILE A 286 -31.88 2.73 14.02
CA ILE A 286 -31.78 2.31 12.61
C ILE A 286 -30.32 2.20 12.18
N LEU A 287 -29.52 3.24 12.44
CA LEU A 287 -28.07 3.24 12.08
C LEU A 287 -27.32 2.15 12.87
N GLY A 288 -27.67 1.94 14.14
CA GLY A 288 -27.09 0.87 14.95
C GLY A 288 -27.36 -0.52 14.37
N THR A 289 -28.60 -0.78 13.94
CA THR A 289 -28.99 -2.03 13.28
C THR A 289 -28.24 -2.19 11.96
N GLN A 290 -28.11 -1.13 11.14
CA GLN A 290 -27.38 -1.17 9.88
C GLN A 290 -25.89 -1.48 10.08
N LEU A 291 -25.25 -0.85 11.06
CA LEU A 291 -23.85 -1.13 11.40
C LEU A 291 -23.66 -2.57 11.87
N PHE A 292 -24.55 -3.08 12.72
CA PHE A 292 -24.52 -4.46 13.18
C PHE A 292 -24.62 -5.44 11.99
N MET A 293 -25.56 -5.23 11.09
CA MET A 293 -25.73 -6.05 9.89
C MET A 293 -24.53 -5.96 8.95
N THR A 294 -23.91 -4.79 8.82
CA THR A 294 -22.68 -4.59 8.05
C THR A 294 -21.54 -5.43 8.65
N GLY A 295 -21.40 -5.42 9.99
CA GLY A 295 -20.42 -6.27 10.69
C GLY A 295 -20.63 -7.74 10.44
N PHE A 296 -21.89 -8.20 10.50
CA PHE A 296 -22.26 -9.59 10.26
C PHE A 296 -21.96 -10.02 8.81
N LEU A 297 -22.32 -9.19 7.83
CA LEU A 297 -21.99 -9.44 6.42
C LEU A 297 -20.50 -9.48 6.18
N GLY A 298 -19.73 -8.54 6.76
CA GLY A 298 -18.27 -8.54 6.68
C GLY A 298 -17.65 -9.81 7.26
N GLU A 299 -18.18 -10.31 8.38
CA GLU A 299 -17.75 -11.57 8.99
C GLU A 299 -18.03 -12.78 8.09
N LEU A 300 -19.22 -12.83 7.45
CA LEU A 300 -19.55 -13.89 6.50
C LEU A 300 -18.62 -13.90 5.28
N ILE A 301 -18.32 -12.71 4.73
CA ILE A 301 -17.38 -12.56 3.60
C ILE A 301 -15.99 -13.04 4.02
N SER A 302 -15.51 -12.60 5.18
CA SER A 302 -14.20 -13.00 5.71
C SER A 302 -14.13 -14.52 5.95
N ARG A 303 -15.19 -15.13 6.46
CA ARG A 303 -15.27 -16.58 6.69
C ARG A 303 -15.26 -17.40 5.40
N ASN A 304 -15.84 -16.89 4.32
CA ASN A 304 -15.90 -17.56 3.02
C ASN A 304 -14.67 -17.26 2.13
N SER A 305 -13.69 -16.48 2.59
CA SER A 305 -12.47 -16.22 1.84
C SER A 305 -11.63 -17.49 1.71
N ALA A 306 -11.21 -17.81 0.48
CA ALA A 306 -10.31 -18.94 0.19
C ALA A 306 -8.96 -18.83 0.91
N ASN A 307 -8.53 -17.61 1.22
CA ASN A 307 -7.23 -17.32 1.84
C ASN A 307 -7.30 -17.20 3.38
N ARG A 308 -8.42 -17.55 4.00
CA ARG A 308 -8.63 -17.37 5.46
C ARG A 308 -7.57 -18.03 6.33
N ASN A 309 -7.12 -19.22 5.96
CA ASN A 309 -6.17 -20.02 6.70
C ASN A 309 -4.77 -20.03 6.06
N ASN A 310 -4.48 -19.06 5.19
CA ASN A 310 -3.17 -18.92 4.58
C ASN A 310 -2.25 -18.17 5.56
N TYR A 311 -1.62 -18.94 6.46
CA TYR A 311 -0.65 -18.41 7.42
C TYR A 311 0.75 -18.41 6.83
N GLN A 312 1.50 -17.35 7.11
CA GLN A 312 2.92 -17.28 6.78
C GLN A 312 3.71 -18.11 7.77
N ILE A 313 4.31 -19.20 7.31
CA ILE A 313 5.14 -20.10 8.12
C ILE A 313 6.59 -19.66 7.95
N GLU A 314 7.30 -19.39 9.05
CA GLU A 314 8.70 -18.98 9.00
C GLU A 314 9.61 -20.19 8.81
N ASP A 315 9.32 -21.29 9.50
CA ASP A 315 10.09 -22.52 9.44
C ASP A 315 9.19 -23.75 9.68
N ASP A 316 9.47 -24.86 8.97
CA ASP A 316 8.75 -26.13 9.09
C ASP A 316 9.78 -27.28 8.98
N PHE A 317 9.76 -28.25 9.91
CA PHE A 317 10.73 -29.36 9.96
C PHE A 317 10.07 -30.68 9.62
#